data_8215f6f595eb10e34aa6b872a3812c27
#
_entry.id   8215f6f595eb10e34aa6b872a3812c27
#
_cell.length_a   1.000
_cell.length_b   1.000
_cell.length_c   1.000
_cell.angle_alpha   90.00
_cell.angle_beta   90.00
_cell.angle_gamma   90.00
#
_symmetry.space_group_name_H-M   'P 1'
#
loop_
_entity.id
_entity.type
_entity.pdbx_description
1 polymer ?
#
loop_
_entity_poly.entity_id
_entity_poly.type
_entity_poly.pdbx_seq_one_letter_code
_entity_poly.pdbx_strand_id
1 'polypeptide(L)'
;MGKTLYLECYSGISGDMTVAALLDLGADRSVLDRVLKSLKVSGFETKISRVVKSGIDACDFDVVLDKEHENHDHDMEYLHGHHHEGHERNHAHGTGTAQDHHHHEHRGIKEITYIIEHSAMTENAKKIALRIFEILAEAESKAHNVPVDQVHFHEVGAVDSIVDIVSVAVCLDDLDVTEVIVPVLCEGRGTVRCQHGILPIPVPAVANIVSANHLHLKMTEVEGELVTPTGAAIVAAVKTKDKLPETFEIQKIGIGAGKRQYECPGILRAMIISESTEQAKGRNPKAENQETKDTIIKMETNIDDCSGEVLGFVMERLMKAGARDVHYVPVFMKKNRPAWVLNVICKEEDMEMLQNIIFEETTTIGIRYSIMERTILPRETRTLPTPWGEVQVKVCTLNGKEQLYPEYESVAQLSREKEIPFTEIYRYIVLANKEK
;
A
#
# COMPACT_ATOMS: atom_id res chain seq x y z
N MET A 1 9.67 -7.98 -14.74
CA MET A 1 8.69 -7.74 -13.66
C MET A 1 9.08 -6.43 -13.01
N GLY A 2 8.14 -5.50 -12.87
CA GLY A 2 8.41 -4.23 -12.21
C GLY A 2 8.78 -4.41 -10.74
N LYS A 3 9.36 -3.38 -10.14
CA LYS A 3 9.87 -3.42 -8.76
C LYS A 3 8.82 -2.92 -7.77
N THR A 4 8.82 -3.49 -6.57
CA THR A 4 8.05 -3.01 -5.42
C THR A 4 8.91 -2.09 -4.57
N LEU A 5 8.46 -0.85 -4.40
CA LEU A 5 9.09 0.17 -3.58
C LEU A 5 8.35 0.31 -2.25
N TYR A 6 9.04 0.21 -1.14
CA TYR A 6 8.55 0.62 0.18
C TYR A 6 9.13 1.98 0.54
N LEU A 7 8.27 2.98 0.76
CA LEU A 7 8.64 4.28 1.29
C LEU A 7 8.35 4.32 2.79
N GLU A 8 9.39 4.43 3.59
CA GLU A 8 9.29 4.49 5.05
C GLU A 8 9.32 5.94 5.51
N CYS A 9 8.12 6.51 5.73
CA CYS A 9 7.91 7.92 6.04
C CYS A 9 7.87 8.22 7.54
N TYR A 10 8.69 7.56 8.37
CA TYR A 10 8.66 7.72 9.84
C TYR A 10 9.23 9.07 10.32
N SER A 11 10.08 9.70 9.52
CA SER A 11 10.57 11.06 9.75
C SER A 11 9.97 12.08 8.77
N GLY A 12 8.78 11.78 8.25
CA GLY A 12 8.10 12.60 7.26
C GLY A 12 8.48 12.30 5.81
N ILE A 13 8.08 13.19 4.91
CA ILE A 13 8.36 13.11 3.47
C ILE A 13 8.22 14.50 2.83
N SER A 14 9.14 14.83 1.95
CA SER A 14 9.11 16.01 1.08
C SER A 14 9.57 15.67 -0.33
N GLY A 15 9.50 16.59 -1.26
CA GLY A 15 9.94 16.40 -2.64
C GLY A 15 11.42 16.07 -2.73
N ASP A 16 12.26 16.93 -2.19
CA ASP A 16 13.73 16.79 -2.16
C ASP A 16 14.19 15.50 -1.48
N MET A 17 13.60 15.13 -0.34
CA MET A 17 13.87 13.85 0.34
C MET A 17 13.55 12.65 -0.56
N THR A 18 12.46 12.74 -1.31
CA THR A 18 12.04 11.65 -2.19
C THR A 18 12.98 11.50 -3.37
N VAL A 19 13.34 12.60 -4.02
CA VAL A 19 14.34 12.59 -5.12
C VAL A 19 15.67 12.02 -4.62
N ALA A 20 16.18 12.54 -3.49
CA ALA A 20 17.43 12.09 -2.90
C ALA A 20 17.42 10.59 -2.59
N ALA A 21 16.34 10.07 -1.98
CA ALA A 21 16.20 8.65 -1.67
C ALA A 21 16.17 7.77 -2.92
N LEU A 22 15.48 8.20 -4.00
CA LEU A 22 15.42 7.47 -5.26
C LEU A 22 16.76 7.48 -6.02
N LEU A 23 17.50 8.57 -5.97
CA LEU A 23 18.87 8.65 -6.52
C LEU A 23 19.82 7.74 -5.75
N ASP A 24 19.77 7.75 -4.42
CA ASP A 24 20.58 6.85 -3.59
C ASP A 24 20.20 5.37 -3.79
N LEU A 25 18.95 5.11 -4.10
CA LEU A 25 18.44 3.80 -4.49
C LEU A 25 18.98 3.36 -5.87
N GLY A 26 19.48 4.30 -6.68
CA GLY A 26 20.22 4.08 -7.93
C GLY A 26 19.45 4.43 -9.18
N ALA A 27 18.56 5.40 -9.12
CA ALA A 27 18.05 6.05 -10.33
C ALA A 27 19.19 6.71 -11.10
N ASP A 28 19.14 6.64 -12.43
CA ASP A 28 20.21 7.15 -13.29
C ASP A 28 20.19 8.68 -13.37
N ARG A 29 21.20 9.28 -12.73
CA ARG A 29 21.39 10.73 -12.75
C ARG A 29 21.44 11.29 -14.17
N SER A 30 22.02 10.57 -15.12
CA SER A 30 22.16 11.08 -16.50
C SER A 30 20.81 11.19 -17.22
N VAL A 31 19.86 10.31 -16.88
CA VAL A 31 18.47 10.39 -17.34
C VAL A 31 17.79 11.62 -16.74
N LEU A 32 17.93 11.80 -15.43
CA LEU A 32 17.39 12.97 -14.72
C LEU A 32 17.94 14.28 -15.29
N ASP A 33 19.26 14.44 -15.36
CA ASP A 33 19.91 15.66 -15.86
C ASP A 33 19.48 16.01 -17.30
N ARG A 34 19.26 15.01 -18.16
CA ARG A 34 18.77 15.20 -19.53
C ARG A 34 17.34 15.73 -19.54
N VAL A 35 16.46 15.20 -18.68
CA VAL A 35 15.08 15.65 -18.60
C VAL A 35 15.02 17.05 -18.04
N LEU A 36 15.73 17.35 -16.94
CA LEU A 36 15.74 18.67 -16.32
C LEU A 36 16.23 19.77 -17.29
N LYS A 37 17.24 19.47 -18.11
CA LYS A 37 17.70 20.39 -19.17
C LYS A 37 16.68 20.64 -20.28
N SER A 38 15.70 19.75 -20.44
CA SER A 38 14.62 19.90 -21.43
C SER A 38 13.44 20.73 -20.93
N LEU A 39 13.36 20.96 -19.62
CA LEU A 39 12.29 21.77 -19.04
C LEU A 39 12.42 23.23 -19.53
N LYS A 40 11.26 23.80 -19.89
CA LYS A 40 11.17 25.22 -20.23
C LYS A 40 11.03 26.07 -18.96
N VAL A 41 11.93 25.84 -18.00
CA VAL A 41 12.02 26.54 -16.72
C VAL A 41 13.47 26.97 -16.56
N SER A 42 13.69 28.22 -16.20
CA SER A 42 15.01 28.81 -15.97
C SER A 42 15.19 29.17 -14.50
N GLY A 43 16.39 29.55 -14.13
CA GLY A 43 16.67 30.09 -12.81
C GLY A 43 16.98 29.06 -11.73
N PHE A 44 17.35 27.82 -12.10
CA PHE A 44 17.75 26.80 -11.14
C PHE A 44 18.96 25.98 -11.59
N GLU A 45 19.67 25.47 -10.59
CA GLU A 45 20.69 24.41 -10.75
C GLU A 45 20.40 23.30 -9.74
N THR A 46 20.69 22.05 -10.10
CA THR A 46 20.54 20.92 -9.18
C THR A 46 21.88 20.48 -8.64
N LYS A 47 21.94 20.28 -7.32
CA LYS A 47 23.13 19.79 -6.62
C LYS A 47 22.79 18.50 -5.88
N ILE A 48 23.63 17.48 -6.10
CA ILE A 48 23.51 16.19 -5.40
C ILE A 48 24.77 16.02 -4.57
N SER A 49 24.59 15.79 -3.27
CA SER A 49 25.69 15.66 -2.32
C SER A 49 25.43 14.54 -1.29
N ARG A 50 26.41 14.29 -0.44
CA ARG A 50 26.24 13.41 0.74
C ARG A 50 26.26 14.26 1.98
N VAL A 51 25.34 13.96 2.91
CA VAL A 51 25.25 14.64 4.22
C VAL A 51 25.08 13.60 5.32
N VAL A 52 25.43 14.00 6.54
CA VAL A 52 25.26 13.15 7.72
C VAL A 52 24.10 13.69 8.57
N LYS A 53 23.05 12.89 8.72
CA LYS A 53 21.90 13.18 9.58
C LYS A 53 21.87 12.21 10.76
N SER A 54 22.04 12.70 11.97
CA SER A 54 22.08 11.86 13.20
C SER A 54 23.07 10.68 13.11
N GLY A 55 24.21 10.87 12.45
CA GLY A 55 25.22 9.84 12.24
C GLY A 55 24.97 8.91 11.05
N ILE A 56 23.87 9.10 10.31
CA ILE A 56 23.52 8.31 9.12
C ILE A 56 23.94 9.08 7.87
N ASP A 57 24.69 8.42 6.99
CA ASP A 57 25.05 8.96 5.67
C ASP A 57 23.82 8.90 4.75
N ALA A 58 23.47 10.02 4.15
CA ALA A 58 22.28 10.17 3.31
C ALA A 58 22.59 10.98 2.04
N CYS A 59 21.87 10.69 0.97
CA CYS A 59 21.87 11.53 -0.22
C CYS A 59 21.09 12.82 0.06
N ASP A 60 21.60 13.92 -0.46
CA ASP A 60 20.98 15.23 -0.41
C ASP A 60 20.78 15.73 -1.83
N PHE A 61 19.55 16.08 -2.16
CA PHE A 61 19.18 16.71 -3.42
C PHE A 61 18.77 18.15 -3.16
N ASP A 62 19.37 19.08 -3.88
CA ASP A 62 19.16 20.49 -3.67
C ASP A 62 18.89 21.20 -5.00
N VAL A 63 17.82 21.98 -5.02
CA VAL A 63 17.48 22.88 -6.13
C VAL A 63 17.92 24.28 -5.76
N VAL A 64 19.08 24.69 -6.27
CA VAL A 64 19.65 26.01 -6.01
C VAL A 64 19.01 27.00 -6.97
N LEU A 65 18.27 27.94 -6.44
CA LEU A 65 17.61 28.99 -7.20
C LEU A 65 18.53 30.19 -7.38
N ASP A 66 18.38 30.90 -8.49
CA ASP A 66 19.04 32.19 -8.68
C ASP A 66 18.33 33.28 -7.82
N LYS A 67 18.94 34.48 -7.76
CA LYS A 67 18.43 35.56 -6.90
C LYS A 67 17.04 36.07 -7.27
N GLU A 68 16.56 35.82 -8.50
CA GLU A 68 15.25 36.25 -8.97
C GLU A 68 14.15 35.25 -8.55
N HIS A 69 14.54 34.01 -8.23
CA HIS A 69 13.63 32.92 -7.89
C HIS A 69 13.83 32.37 -6.45
N GLU A 70 14.64 33.09 -5.63
CA GLU A 70 15.01 32.67 -4.27
C GLU A 70 13.77 32.50 -3.39
N ASN A 71 13.67 31.37 -2.68
CA ASN A 71 12.58 31.00 -1.79
C ASN A 71 13.12 30.72 -0.38
N HIS A 72 12.34 31.10 0.66
CA HIS A 72 12.73 30.97 2.06
C HIS A 72 12.16 29.73 2.77
N ASP A 73 11.54 28.80 2.03
CA ASP A 73 10.81 27.66 2.61
C ASP A 73 11.71 26.69 3.40
N HIS A 74 13.02 26.74 3.18
CA HIS A 74 14.02 25.93 3.91
C HIS A 74 14.79 26.70 4.97
N ASP A 75 14.55 28.01 5.11
CA ASP A 75 15.21 28.83 6.10
C ASP A 75 14.59 28.64 7.49
N MET A 76 15.34 27.92 8.36
CA MET A 76 14.89 27.62 9.73
C MET A 76 14.67 28.89 10.57
N GLU A 77 15.39 29.96 10.29
CA GLU A 77 15.27 31.25 10.96
C GLU A 77 13.98 31.96 10.54
N TYR A 78 13.61 31.88 9.28
CA TYR A 78 12.34 32.35 8.74
C TYR A 78 11.16 31.53 9.24
N LEU A 79 11.28 30.19 9.26
CA LEU A 79 10.20 29.26 9.62
C LEU A 79 9.83 29.33 11.11
N HIS A 80 10.79 29.56 11.99
CA HIS A 80 10.57 29.55 13.46
C HIS A 80 10.63 30.94 14.12
N GLY A 81 11.10 31.97 13.40
CA GLY A 81 11.28 33.32 13.91
C GLY A 81 12.39 33.42 14.96
N HIS A 82 12.98 34.62 15.12
CA HIS A 82 13.93 34.89 16.17
C HIS A 82 13.25 35.00 17.53
N HIS A 83 13.66 34.20 18.52
CA HIS A 83 13.45 34.51 19.92
C HIS A 83 14.39 35.67 20.32
N HIS A 84 13.98 36.93 20.04
CA HIS A 84 14.62 38.07 20.66
C HIS A 84 13.93 38.37 21.99
N GLU A 85 14.61 38.11 23.08
CA GLU A 85 14.37 38.77 24.35
C GLU A 85 14.59 40.29 24.19
N GLY A 86 13.62 41.02 24.62
CA GLY A 86 13.41 42.44 24.66
C GLY A 86 14.58 43.38 24.39
N HIS A 87 14.41 44.22 23.38
CA HIS A 87 14.84 45.62 23.41
C HIS A 87 13.81 46.47 22.63
N GLU A 88 13.06 47.26 23.41
CA GLU A 88 12.24 48.34 22.89
C GLU A 88 13.12 49.30 22.09
N ARG A 89 12.88 49.47 20.80
CA ARG A 89 13.34 50.63 20.04
C ARG A 89 12.16 51.27 19.34
N ASN A 90 11.89 52.49 19.78
CA ASN A 90 11.00 53.45 19.14
C ASN A 90 11.34 53.61 17.65
N HIS A 91 10.40 53.35 16.77
CA HIS A 91 10.49 53.78 15.38
C HIS A 91 9.54 54.93 15.09
N ALA A 92 10.15 56.04 14.80
CA ALA A 92 9.51 57.21 14.25
C ALA A 92 8.98 56.94 12.83
N HIS A 93 7.80 57.46 12.52
CA HIS A 93 7.20 57.43 11.18
C HIS A 93 8.07 58.17 10.19
N GLY A 94 8.61 57.45 9.19
CA GLY A 94 9.18 58.02 7.96
C GLY A 94 8.34 57.58 6.78
N THR A 95 7.63 58.52 6.16
CA THR A 95 6.94 58.36 4.88
C THR A 95 7.96 58.33 3.76
N GLY A 96 7.90 57.29 2.89
CA GLY A 96 8.63 57.41 1.63
C GLY A 96 8.95 56.07 0.94
N THR A 97 8.10 55.66 0.00
CA THR A 97 8.39 55.17 -1.35
C THR A 97 9.12 53.86 -1.61
N ALA A 98 8.50 53.17 -2.55
CA ALA A 98 8.99 52.02 -3.32
C ALA A 98 8.98 50.69 -2.57
N GLN A 99 7.83 50.03 -2.60
CA GLN A 99 7.74 48.59 -2.56
C GLN A 99 8.37 48.07 -3.86
N ASP A 100 9.57 47.50 -3.76
CA ASP A 100 10.05 46.54 -4.74
C ASP A 100 9.14 45.31 -4.64
N HIS A 101 8.14 45.26 -5.50
CA HIS A 101 7.38 44.07 -5.76
C HIS A 101 8.30 43.11 -6.50
N HIS A 102 8.94 42.22 -5.78
CA HIS A 102 9.51 41.02 -6.40
C HIS A 102 8.34 40.27 -7.05
N HIS A 103 8.30 40.27 -8.37
CA HIS A 103 7.35 39.49 -9.16
C HIS A 103 7.73 38.03 -9.02
N HIS A 104 7.20 37.34 -8.03
CA HIS A 104 7.15 35.88 -8.04
C HIS A 104 6.25 35.46 -9.20
N GLU A 105 6.79 34.76 -10.18
CA GLU A 105 6.01 34.17 -11.27
C GLU A 105 5.12 33.05 -10.67
N HIS A 106 3.88 33.39 -10.36
CA HIS A 106 2.87 32.43 -9.91
C HIS A 106 2.36 31.63 -11.12
N ARG A 107 2.80 30.38 -11.24
CA ARG A 107 2.38 29.50 -12.34
C ARG A 107 1.09 28.79 -11.96
N GLY A 108 0.15 28.73 -12.90
CA GLY A 108 -1.07 27.94 -12.77
C GLY A 108 -0.90 26.54 -13.32
N ILE A 109 -1.87 25.67 -13.05
CA ILE A 109 -1.87 24.26 -13.48
C ILE A 109 -1.69 24.09 -15.01
N LYS A 110 -2.26 25.01 -15.82
CA LYS A 110 -2.16 24.96 -17.29
C LYS A 110 -0.75 25.18 -17.78
N GLU A 111 -0.02 26.08 -17.15
CA GLU A 111 1.38 26.37 -17.50
C GLU A 111 2.31 25.21 -17.10
N ILE A 112 2.10 24.65 -15.91
CA ILE A 112 2.83 23.48 -15.44
C ILE A 112 2.57 22.28 -16.36
N THR A 113 1.31 22.04 -16.73
CA THR A 113 0.95 20.99 -17.70
C THR A 113 1.71 21.18 -19.03
N TYR A 114 1.75 22.41 -19.55
CA TYR A 114 2.48 22.71 -20.77
C TYR A 114 3.99 22.39 -20.66
N ILE A 115 4.62 22.75 -19.52
CA ILE A 115 6.02 22.46 -19.25
C ILE A 115 6.29 20.96 -19.27
N ILE A 116 5.46 20.17 -18.58
CA ILE A 116 5.61 18.71 -18.47
C ILE A 116 5.39 18.05 -19.84
N GLU A 117 4.34 18.41 -20.55
CA GLU A 117 4.00 17.81 -21.85
C GLU A 117 5.10 18.04 -22.91
N HIS A 118 5.78 19.20 -22.85
CA HIS A 118 6.83 19.56 -23.82
C HIS A 118 8.25 19.20 -23.34
N SER A 119 8.38 18.45 -22.26
CA SER A 119 9.66 17.94 -21.74
C SER A 119 10.08 16.63 -22.42
N ALA A 120 11.34 16.23 -22.20
CA ALA A 120 11.88 14.95 -22.66
C ALA A 120 11.56 13.77 -21.72
N MET A 121 10.54 13.89 -20.86
CA MET A 121 10.05 12.81 -20.02
C MET A 121 9.40 11.70 -20.85
N THR A 122 9.44 10.48 -20.33
CA THR A 122 8.65 9.37 -20.86
C THR A 122 7.15 9.63 -20.59
N GLU A 123 6.29 8.98 -21.35
CA GLU A 123 4.82 9.12 -21.14
C GLU A 123 4.37 8.64 -19.76
N ASN A 124 5.07 7.65 -19.17
CA ASN A 124 4.77 7.18 -17.81
C ASN A 124 5.19 8.22 -16.77
N ALA A 125 6.39 8.78 -16.87
CA ALA A 125 6.86 9.84 -15.99
C ALA A 125 5.98 11.10 -16.08
N LYS A 126 5.53 11.50 -17.29
CA LYS A 126 4.58 12.61 -17.47
C LYS A 126 3.27 12.37 -16.72
N LYS A 127 2.70 11.16 -16.83
CA LYS A 127 1.46 10.81 -16.11
C LYS A 127 1.62 10.91 -14.60
N ILE A 128 2.75 10.42 -14.06
CA ILE A 128 3.04 10.52 -12.63
C ILE A 128 3.13 11.99 -12.20
N ALA A 129 3.92 12.81 -12.90
CA ALA A 129 4.11 14.22 -12.56
C ALA A 129 2.80 15.00 -12.63
N LEU A 130 2.02 14.83 -13.71
CA LEU A 130 0.72 15.50 -13.88
C LEU A 130 -0.26 15.08 -12.77
N ARG A 131 -0.28 13.80 -12.39
CA ARG A 131 -1.15 13.33 -11.30
C ARG A 131 -0.79 13.96 -9.95
N ILE A 132 0.50 14.14 -9.66
CA ILE A 132 0.95 14.84 -8.44
C ILE A 132 0.45 16.29 -8.44
N PHE A 133 0.60 17.00 -9.55
CA PHE A 133 0.13 18.40 -9.65
C PHE A 133 -1.39 18.53 -9.61
N GLU A 134 -2.15 17.58 -10.18
CA GLU A 134 -3.61 17.54 -10.06
C GLU A 134 -4.04 17.45 -8.60
N ILE A 135 -3.43 16.55 -7.83
CA ILE A 135 -3.72 16.37 -6.39
C ILE A 135 -3.41 17.63 -5.60
N LEU A 136 -2.28 18.26 -5.89
CA LEU A 136 -1.91 19.54 -5.27
C LEU A 136 -2.91 20.64 -5.62
N ALA A 137 -3.28 20.78 -6.89
CA ALA A 137 -4.24 21.79 -7.34
C ALA A 137 -5.62 21.60 -6.68
N GLU A 138 -6.10 20.37 -6.55
CA GLU A 138 -7.34 20.06 -5.84
C GLU A 138 -7.26 20.42 -4.35
N ALA A 139 -6.12 20.14 -3.70
CA ALA A 139 -5.92 20.44 -2.29
C ALA A 139 -5.84 21.95 -2.01
N GLU A 140 -5.12 22.71 -2.83
CA GLU A 140 -5.00 24.16 -2.75
C GLU A 140 -6.34 24.83 -3.10
N SER A 141 -7.04 24.37 -4.14
CA SER A 141 -8.39 24.82 -4.48
C SER A 141 -9.33 24.75 -3.28
N LYS A 142 -9.28 23.64 -2.55
CA LYS A 142 -10.09 23.44 -1.35
C LYS A 142 -9.61 24.30 -0.18
N ALA A 143 -8.29 24.47 0.01
CA ALA A 143 -7.73 25.30 1.07
C ALA A 143 -8.08 26.78 0.91
N HIS A 144 -8.07 27.29 -0.33
CA HIS A 144 -8.34 28.68 -0.68
C HIS A 144 -9.79 28.96 -1.09
N ASN A 145 -10.61 27.91 -1.24
CA ASN A 145 -11.99 28.01 -1.74
C ASN A 145 -12.09 28.73 -3.09
N VAL A 146 -11.22 28.37 -4.02
CA VAL A 146 -11.18 28.89 -5.39
C VAL A 146 -11.28 27.75 -6.39
N PRO A 147 -11.82 27.96 -7.62
CA PRO A 147 -11.81 26.95 -8.67
C PRO A 147 -10.39 26.47 -8.99
N VAL A 148 -10.21 25.19 -9.32
CA VAL A 148 -8.90 24.57 -9.60
C VAL A 148 -8.13 25.28 -10.73
N ASP A 149 -8.83 25.79 -11.74
CA ASP A 149 -8.24 26.53 -12.86
C ASP A 149 -7.82 27.98 -12.51
N GLN A 150 -8.19 28.45 -11.33
CA GLN A 150 -7.80 29.75 -10.76
C GLN A 150 -6.81 29.61 -9.60
N VAL A 151 -6.39 28.41 -9.28
CA VAL A 151 -5.34 28.19 -8.27
C VAL A 151 -4.04 28.75 -8.80
N HIS A 152 -3.48 29.68 -8.05
CA HIS A 152 -2.10 30.12 -8.20
C HIS A 152 -1.28 29.42 -7.13
N PHE A 153 -0.34 28.62 -7.54
CA PHE A 153 0.56 27.94 -6.62
C PHE A 153 1.56 28.94 -6.05
N HIS A 154 1.41 29.29 -4.78
CA HIS A 154 2.30 30.25 -4.11
C HIS A 154 3.62 29.61 -3.69
N GLU A 155 3.58 28.36 -3.23
CA GLU A 155 4.74 27.58 -2.80
C GLU A 155 5.03 26.41 -3.76
N VAL A 156 4.00 25.67 -4.15
CA VAL A 156 4.11 24.46 -4.98
C VAL A 156 4.34 24.76 -6.48
N GLY A 157 4.06 25.96 -6.94
CA GLY A 157 4.35 26.44 -8.30
C GLY A 157 5.73 27.07 -8.44
N ALA A 158 6.48 27.16 -7.35
CA ALA A 158 7.85 27.59 -7.35
C ALA A 158 8.73 26.61 -8.15
N VAL A 159 9.83 27.08 -8.66
CA VAL A 159 10.71 26.33 -9.57
C VAL A 159 11.23 25.05 -8.91
N ASP A 160 11.58 25.11 -7.64
CA ASP A 160 12.06 23.98 -6.82
C ASP A 160 11.03 22.84 -6.73
N SER A 161 9.77 23.15 -6.46
CA SER A 161 8.69 22.15 -6.40
C SER A 161 8.42 21.50 -7.76
N ILE A 162 8.51 22.26 -8.85
CA ILE A 162 8.38 21.71 -10.21
C ILE A 162 9.53 20.74 -10.49
N VAL A 163 10.76 21.13 -10.16
CA VAL A 163 11.95 20.31 -10.34
C VAL A 163 11.88 19.05 -9.50
N ASP A 164 11.45 19.15 -8.24
CA ASP A 164 11.28 17.99 -7.35
C ASP A 164 10.27 16.98 -7.90
N ILE A 165 9.08 17.45 -8.27
CA ILE A 165 8.00 16.57 -8.76
C ILE A 165 8.40 15.86 -10.06
N VAL A 166 8.98 16.61 -11.00
CA VAL A 166 9.50 16.05 -12.25
C VAL A 166 10.60 15.02 -11.96
N SER A 167 11.51 15.35 -11.03
CA SER A 167 12.62 14.46 -10.67
C SER A 167 12.13 13.16 -10.02
N VAL A 168 11.14 13.23 -9.12
CA VAL A 168 10.52 12.05 -8.53
C VAL A 168 9.89 11.15 -9.61
N ALA A 169 9.12 11.75 -10.53
CA ALA A 169 8.45 11.00 -11.59
C ALA A 169 9.45 10.30 -12.52
N VAL A 170 10.52 11.00 -12.89
CA VAL A 170 11.60 10.45 -13.73
C VAL A 170 12.35 9.33 -13.01
N CYS A 171 12.70 9.52 -11.74
CA CYS A 171 13.42 8.50 -10.97
C CYS A 171 12.59 7.23 -10.73
N LEU A 172 11.28 7.36 -10.47
CA LEU A 172 10.38 6.21 -10.31
C LEU A 172 10.26 5.40 -11.61
N ASP A 173 10.15 6.08 -12.74
CA ASP A 173 10.08 5.46 -14.06
C ASP A 173 11.39 4.77 -14.44
N ASP A 174 12.52 5.44 -14.24
CA ASP A 174 13.86 4.89 -14.51
C ASP A 174 14.17 3.65 -13.66
N LEU A 175 13.70 3.62 -12.42
CA LEU A 175 13.85 2.48 -11.54
C LEU A 175 12.89 1.30 -11.87
N ASP A 176 11.97 1.43 -12.83
CA ASP A 176 10.92 0.45 -13.17
C ASP A 176 10.05 0.09 -11.95
N VAL A 177 9.67 1.11 -11.17
CA VAL A 177 8.78 0.94 -10.01
C VAL A 177 7.35 0.81 -10.49
N THR A 178 6.71 -0.33 -10.19
CA THR A 178 5.30 -0.61 -10.56
C THR A 178 4.37 -0.72 -9.38
N GLU A 179 4.93 -0.93 -8.18
CA GLU A 179 4.18 -1.01 -6.94
C GLU A 179 4.85 -0.16 -5.86
N VAL A 180 4.05 0.64 -5.15
CA VAL A 180 4.55 1.49 -4.05
C VAL A 180 3.73 1.24 -2.78
N ILE A 181 4.42 0.87 -1.72
CA ILE A 181 3.83 0.59 -0.40
C ILE A 181 4.17 1.75 0.53
N VAL A 182 3.13 2.38 1.08
CA VAL A 182 3.26 3.42 2.12
C VAL A 182 2.24 3.15 3.22
N PRO A 183 2.63 2.52 4.32
CA PRO A 183 1.69 2.17 5.40
C PRO A 183 1.14 3.39 6.15
N VAL A 184 1.98 4.37 6.41
CA VAL A 184 1.64 5.54 7.21
C VAL A 184 2.57 6.71 6.92
N LEU A 185 2.02 7.92 6.93
CA LEU A 185 2.75 9.17 6.98
C LEU A 185 2.89 9.61 8.44
N CYS A 186 4.11 9.88 8.90
CA CYS A 186 4.33 10.43 10.23
C CYS A 186 4.50 11.95 10.13
N GLU A 187 3.59 12.67 10.79
CA GLU A 187 3.54 14.14 10.79
C GLU A 187 3.90 14.69 12.17
N GLY A 188 4.48 15.89 12.20
CA GLY A 188 4.75 16.60 13.42
C GLY A 188 3.55 17.34 13.97
N ARG A 189 3.78 18.23 14.94
CA ARG A 189 2.73 19.04 15.57
C ARG A 189 3.16 20.50 15.72
N GLY A 190 2.22 21.35 16.18
CA GLY A 190 2.48 22.76 16.41
C GLY A 190 2.10 23.59 15.20
N THR A 191 2.96 24.52 14.81
CA THR A 191 2.73 25.45 13.72
C THR A 191 3.97 25.59 12.83
N VAL A 192 3.76 25.96 11.58
CA VAL A 192 4.82 26.33 10.64
C VAL A 192 4.53 27.69 10.04
N ARG A 193 5.58 28.50 9.84
CA ARG A 193 5.48 29.78 9.12
C ARG A 193 5.69 29.50 7.62
N CYS A 194 4.80 30.04 6.80
CA CYS A 194 4.86 29.96 5.35
C CYS A 194 4.43 31.32 4.74
N GLN A 195 4.31 31.41 3.42
CA GLN A 195 3.87 32.64 2.74
C GLN A 195 2.47 33.11 3.20
N HIS A 196 1.62 32.22 3.66
CA HIS A 196 0.28 32.51 4.21
C HIS A 196 0.30 32.88 5.70
N GLY A 197 1.48 33.03 6.30
CA GLY A 197 1.65 33.30 7.72
C GLY A 197 1.89 32.03 8.54
N ILE A 198 1.39 32.01 9.77
CA ILE A 198 1.57 30.86 10.69
C ILE A 198 0.37 29.92 10.55
N LEU A 199 0.61 28.73 10.07
CA LEU A 199 -0.41 27.68 9.89
C LEU A 199 -0.25 26.54 10.90
N PRO A 200 -1.37 25.88 11.29
CA PRO A 200 -1.30 24.68 12.11
C PRO A 200 -0.79 23.48 11.30
N ILE A 201 -0.13 22.52 11.97
CA ILE A 201 0.33 21.25 11.41
C ILE A 201 -0.66 20.14 11.79
N PRO A 202 -1.12 19.32 10.80
CA PRO A 202 -0.82 19.37 9.35
C PRO A 202 -1.34 20.64 8.69
N VAL A 203 -0.58 21.18 7.73
CA VAL A 203 -1.06 22.34 6.98
C VAL A 203 -2.32 21.99 6.17
N PRO A 204 -3.20 22.98 5.86
CA PRO A 204 -4.48 22.70 5.21
C PRO A 204 -4.38 21.86 3.93
N ALA A 205 -3.38 22.10 3.10
CA ALA A 205 -3.14 21.32 1.88
C ALA A 205 -2.86 19.85 2.20
N VAL A 206 -1.98 19.55 3.16
CA VAL A 206 -1.69 18.17 3.60
C VAL A 206 -2.95 17.49 4.14
N ALA A 207 -3.70 18.18 5.00
CA ALA A 207 -4.94 17.63 5.57
C ALA A 207 -5.97 17.30 4.46
N ASN A 208 -6.09 18.16 3.44
CA ASN A 208 -6.96 17.93 2.30
C ASN A 208 -6.52 16.75 1.45
N ILE A 209 -5.20 16.60 1.16
CA ILE A 209 -4.64 15.48 0.40
C ILE A 209 -4.88 14.15 1.14
N VAL A 210 -4.53 14.12 2.43
CA VAL A 210 -4.70 12.92 3.28
C VAL A 210 -6.14 12.45 3.31
N SER A 211 -7.08 13.39 3.51
CA SER A 211 -8.52 13.12 3.55
C SER A 211 -9.06 12.62 2.21
N ALA A 212 -8.72 13.29 1.11
CA ALA A 212 -9.25 12.97 -0.21
C ALA A 212 -8.72 11.64 -0.77
N ASN A 213 -7.49 11.25 -0.39
CA ASN A 213 -6.83 10.05 -0.91
C ASN A 213 -6.75 8.91 0.14
N HIS A 214 -7.48 9.01 1.25
CA HIS A 214 -7.56 8.00 2.31
C HIS A 214 -6.17 7.54 2.79
N LEU A 215 -5.24 8.49 2.97
CA LEU A 215 -3.91 8.19 3.47
C LEU A 215 -3.95 8.04 5.00
N HIS A 216 -3.13 7.14 5.53
CA HIS A 216 -2.98 6.99 6.97
C HIS A 216 -1.98 8.02 7.49
N LEU A 217 -2.40 8.86 8.45
CA LEU A 217 -1.57 9.85 9.10
C LEU A 217 -1.40 9.53 10.58
N LYS A 218 -0.16 9.56 11.07
CA LYS A 218 0.20 9.39 12.47
C LYS A 218 0.86 10.67 12.98
N MET A 219 0.24 11.32 13.96
CA MET A 219 0.85 12.46 14.63
C MET A 219 1.97 12.02 15.57
N THR A 220 3.10 12.71 15.53
CA THR A 220 4.27 12.50 16.39
C THR A 220 4.40 13.59 17.43
N GLU A 221 5.38 13.46 18.34
CA GLU A 221 5.69 14.50 19.35
C GLU A 221 6.65 15.59 18.81
N VAL A 222 7.14 15.43 17.58
CA VAL A 222 8.09 16.37 16.96
C VAL A 222 7.39 17.69 16.66
N GLU A 223 7.95 18.81 17.10
CA GLU A 223 7.46 20.14 16.73
C GLU A 223 8.00 20.55 15.37
N GLY A 224 7.10 20.76 14.42
CA GLY A 224 7.42 21.15 13.04
C GLY A 224 6.73 20.28 11.99
N GLU A 225 6.75 20.75 10.75
CA GLU A 225 6.17 20.08 9.60
C GLU A 225 7.12 18.99 9.09
N LEU A 226 6.68 17.74 9.18
CA LEU A 226 7.43 16.60 8.66
C LEU A 226 6.94 16.14 7.28
N VAL A 227 5.65 16.33 7.00
CA VAL A 227 5.01 15.98 5.73
C VAL A 227 4.66 17.26 4.98
N THR A 228 5.37 17.54 3.90
CA THR A 228 5.05 18.70 3.06
C THR A 228 3.88 18.41 2.12
N PRO A 229 3.18 19.43 1.59
CA PRO A 229 2.15 19.23 0.56
C PRO A 229 2.65 18.42 -0.63
N THR A 230 3.85 18.72 -1.13
CA THR A 230 4.50 17.98 -2.22
C THR A 230 4.74 16.52 -1.85
N GLY A 231 5.26 16.24 -0.65
CA GLY A 231 5.48 14.88 -0.15
C GLY A 231 4.19 14.07 -0.03
N ALA A 232 3.13 14.68 0.53
CA ALA A 232 1.81 14.06 0.63
C ALA A 232 1.21 13.75 -0.75
N ALA A 233 1.34 14.67 -1.71
CA ALA A 233 0.82 14.51 -3.07
C ALA A 233 1.57 13.43 -3.84
N ILE A 234 2.91 13.33 -3.68
CA ILE A 234 3.70 12.23 -4.22
C ILE A 234 3.13 10.89 -3.74
N VAL A 235 2.98 10.73 -2.41
CA VAL A 235 2.43 9.48 -1.87
C VAL A 235 1.02 9.20 -2.40
N ALA A 236 0.15 10.20 -2.44
CA ALA A 236 -1.21 10.05 -2.93
C ALA A 236 -1.28 9.63 -4.41
N ALA A 237 -0.33 10.10 -5.23
CA ALA A 237 -0.27 9.80 -6.65
C ALA A 237 0.28 8.40 -6.95
N VAL A 238 1.25 7.91 -6.15
CA VAL A 238 2.00 6.69 -6.49
C VAL A 238 1.70 5.48 -5.61
N LYS A 239 1.10 5.68 -4.44
CA LYS A 239 0.79 4.59 -3.50
C LYS A 239 -0.19 3.59 -4.12
N THR A 240 0.18 2.31 -4.09
CA THR A 240 -0.66 1.20 -4.56
C THR A 240 -1.16 0.30 -3.43
N LYS A 241 -0.42 0.23 -2.31
CA LYS A 241 -0.77 -0.60 -1.14
C LYS A 241 -0.52 0.12 0.18
N ASP A 242 -1.32 -0.24 1.20
CA ASP A 242 -1.21 0.27 2.57
C ASP A 242 -0.44 -0.65 3.51
N LYS A 243 -0.27 -1.92 3.15
CA LYS A 243 0.30 -2.93 4.05
C LYS A 243 1.54 -3.55 3.45
N LEU A 244 2.56 -3.69 4.28
CA LEU A 244 3.73 -4.50 3.97
C LEU A 244 3.35 -5.99 3.99
N PRO A 245 4.00 -6.83 3.17
CA PRO A 245 3.96 -8.27 3.33
C PRO A 245 4.41 -8.68 4.75
N GLU A 246 3.90 -9.80 5.27
CA GLU A 246 4.34 -10.31 6.59
C GLU A 246 5.85 -10.53 6.64
N THR A 247 6.40 -11.03 5.55
CA THR A 247 7.84 -11.22 5.39
C THR A 247 8.28 -10.73 4.01
N PHE A 248 9.38 -10.01 3.98
CA PHE A 248 9.96 -9.52 2.72
C PHE A 248 11.49 -9.45 2.82
N GLU A 249 12.14 -9.55 1.69
CA GLU A 249 13.58 -9.32 1.56
C GLU A 249 13.83 -7.91 1.04
N ILE A 250 14.77 -7.21 1.67
CA ILE A 250 15.22 -5.90 1.19
C ILE A 250 16.34 -6.14 0.20
N GLN A 251 16.12 -5.76 -1.04
CA GLN A 251 17.10 -5.91 -2.12
C GLN A 251 18.03 -4.70 -2.21
N LYS A 252 17.51 -3.50 -1.95
CA LYS A 252 18.26 -2.25 -2.03
C LYS A 252 17.64 -1.20 -1.11
N ILE A 253 18.47 -0.30 -0.58
CA ILE A 253 18.07 0.80 0.28
C ILE A 253 18.66 2.10 -0.30
N GLY A 254 17.84 3.14 -0.32
CA GLY A 254 18.25 4.52 -0.58
C GLY A 254 17.77 5.42 0.54
N ILE A 255 18.59 6.38 0.95
CA ILE A 255 18.30 7.31 2.05
C ILE A 255 18.41 8.74 1.53
N GLY A 256 17.30 9.46 1.58
CA GLY A 256 17.22 10.88 1.23
C GLY A 256 17.13 11.76 2.46
N ALA A 257 17.93 12.82 2.52
CA ALA A 257 17.95 13.78 3.62
C ALA A 257 17.04 14.96 3.33
N GLY A 258 16.25 15.39 4.32
CA GLY A 258 15.53 16.66 4.30
C GLY A 258 16.40 17.83 4.73
N LYS A 259 16.02 19.04 4.35
CA LYS A 259 16.74 20.28 4.67
C LYS A 259 16.56 20.69 6.12
N ARG A 260 15.35 20.51 6.65
CA ARG A 260 14.98 20.94 8.00
C ARG A 260 15.67 20.11 9.08
N GLN A 261 15.86 20.72 10.25
CA GLN A 261 16.48 20.06 11.40
C GLN A 261 15.46 19.97 12.55
N TYR A 262 15.16 18.75 12.95
CA TYR A 262 14.25 18.45 14.04
C TYR A 262 14.92 17.45 15.01
N GLU A 263 14.22 17.08 16.08
CA GLU A 263 14.69 16.03 17.00
C GLU A 263 14.81 14.65 16.30
N CYS A 264 14.00 14.40 15.29
CA CYS A 264 14.13 13.22 14.43
C CYS A 264 15.18 13.47 13.32
N PRO A 265 15.77 12.42 12.74
CA PRO A 265 16.88 12.56 11.78
C PRO A 265 16.52 13.26 10.48
N GLY A 266 15.23 13.46 10.16
CA GLY A 266 14.78 14.12 8.93
C GLY A 266 15.28 13.39 7.68
N ILE A 267 15.07 12.08 7.61
CA ILE A 267 15.44 11.23 6.48
C ILE A 267 14.24 10.43 5.99
N LEU A 268 14.20 10.17 4.68
CA LEU A 268 13.29 9.22 4.04
C LEU A 268 14.08 7.98 3.62
N ARG A 269 13.62 6.79 3.99
CA ARG A 269 14.17 5.55 3.46
C ARG A 269 13.28 5.00 2.35
N ALA A 270 13.88 4.78 1.20
CA ALA A 270 13.27 4.09 0.07
C ALA A 270 13.91 2.70 -0.07
N MET A 271 13.11 1.65 -0.15
CA MET A 271 13.60 0.28 -0.19
C MET A 271 12.95 -0.49 -1.36
N ILE A 272 13.77 -1.08 -2.22
CA ILE A 272 13.26 -2.11 -3.14
C ILE A 272 13.12 -3.39 -2.34
N ILE A 273 11.91 -3.91 -2.30
CA ILE A 273 11.58 -5.13 -1.58
C ILE A 273 11.03 -6.21 -2.53
N SER A 274 11.18 -7.45 -2.12
CA SER A 274 10.49 -8.59 -2.72
C SER A 274 9.81 -9.40 -1.63
N GLU A 275 8.63 -9.92 -1.89
CA GLU A 275 8.01 -10.85 -0.95
C GLU A 275 8.95 -12.04 -0.76
N SER A 276 9.25 -12.34 0.52
CA SER A 276 10.01 -13.55 0.84
C SER A 276 9.12 -14.75 0.56
N THR A 277 9.24 -15.31 -0.61
CA THR A 277 8.80 -16.68 -0.77
C THR A 277 9.76 -17.54 0.06
N GLU A 278 9.34 -17.95 1.26
CA GLU A 278 10.10 -18.87 2.15
C GLU A 278 10.40 -20.23 1.51
N GLN A 279 10.29 -20.34 0.20
CA GLN A 279 10.53 -21.55 -0.56
C GLN A 279 11.90 -21.64 -1.24
N ALA A 280 12.75 -20.59 -1.17
CA ALA A 280 14.01 -20.59 -1.93
C ALA A 280 15.25 -21.08 -1.16
N LYS A 281 15.20 -21.30 0.15
CA LYS A 281 16.37 -21.77 0.92
C LYS A 281 16.12 -23.13 1.56
N GLY A 282 16.10 -24.19 0.76
CA GLY A 282 16.09 -25.55 1.31
C GLY A 282 15.58 -26.66 0.43
N ARG A 283 15.31 -26.44 -0.84
CA ARG A 283 14.91 -27.52 -1.74
C ARG A 283 15.89 -27.71 -2.90
N ASN A 284 16.39 -28.91 -3.00
CA ASN A 284 17.09 -29.46 -4.16
C ASN A 284 16.31 -29.18 -5.46
N PRO A 285 16.94 -28.77 -6.58
CA PRO A 285 16.24 -28.42 -7.82
C PRO A 285 15.80 -29.66 -8.62
N LYS A 286 15.08 -30.59 -7.97
CA LYS A 286 14.52 -31.80 -8.61
C LYS A 286 13.18 -32.19 -7.99
N ALA A 287 12.22 -31.27 -7.93
CA ALA A 287 10.79 -31.61 -7.81
C ALA A 287 9.96 -30.38 -8.15
N GLU A 288 9.62 -30.20 -9.40
CA GLU A 288 8.53 -29.33 -9.85
C GLU A 288 7.19 -29.94 -9.37
N ASN A 289 6.83 -29.70 -8.10
CA ASN A 289 5.45 -29.84 -7.66
C ASN A 289 4.95 -28.43 -7.34
N GLN A 290 4.07 -27.91 -8.19
CA GLN A 290 3.32 -26.68 -7.95
C GLN A 290 2.41 -26.89 -6.73
N GLU A 291 2.92 -26.62 -5.53
CA GLU A 291 2.08 -26.45 -4.34
C GLU A 291 1.36 -25.11 -4.47
N THR A 292 0.07 -25.13 -4.73
CA THR A 292 -0.73 -23.92 -4.73
C THR A 292 -1.05 -23.54 -3.28
N LYS A 293 -0.51 -22.43 -2.79
CA LYS A 293 -0.97 -21.80 -1.56
C LYS A 293 -2.43 -21.38 -1.76
N ASP A 294 -3.29 -21.78 -0.87
CA ASP A 294 -4.71 -21.42 -0.85
C ASP A 294 -5.04 -20.78 0.50
N THR A 295 -5.74 -19.67 0.48
CA THR A 295 -6.18 -18.96 1.68
C THR A 295 -7.65 -19.25 1.92
N ILE A 296 -7.99 -19.58 3.16
CA ILE A 296 -9.35 -19.88 3.60
C ILE A 296 -9.72 -19.07 4.83
N ILE A 297 -11.01 -18.86 5.02
CA ILE A 297 -11.59 -18.33 6.26
C ILE A 297 -12.13 -19.51 7.08
N LYS A 298 -11.73 -19.56 8.35
CA LYS A 298 -12.38 -20.41 9.36
C LYS A 298 -13.26 -19.54 10.24
N MET A 299 -14.56 -19.76 10.18
CA MET A 299 -15.53 -19.13 11.08
C MET A 299 -15.92 -20.10 12.20
N GLU A 300 -16.10 -19.58 13.40
CA GLU A 300 -16.50 -20.35 14.58
C GLU A 300 -17.54 -19.61 15.40
N THR A 301 -18.54 -20.34 15.87
CA THR A 301 -19.50 -19.83 16.87
C THR A 301 -19.94 -20.93 17.84
N ASN A 302 -20.23 -20.54 19.08
CA ASN A 302 -20.71 -21.45 20.12
C ASN A 302 -22.21 -21.36 20.23
N ILE A 303 -22.90 -22.51 20.27
CA ILE A 303 -24.34 -22.61 20.26
C ILE A 303 -24.75 -23.57 21.40
N ASP A 304 -25.50 -23.11 22.43
CA ASP A 304 -25.90 -23.88 23.60
C ASP A 304 -27.42 -24.11 23.71
N ASP A 305 -28.21 -23.59 22.76
CA ASP A 305 -29.69 -23.58 22.84
C ASP A 305 -30.39 -23.89 21.51
N CYS A 306 -29.69 -24.50 20.53
CA CYS A 306 -30.31 -25.01 19.32
C CYS A 306 -30.54 -26.52 19.37
N SER A 307 -31.67 -26.97 18.80
CA SER A 307 -31.95 -28.41 18.65
C SER A 307 -31.04 -29.06 17.62
N GLY A 308 -30.82 -30.38 17.73
CA GLY A 308 -30.02 -31.13 16.73
C GLY A 308 -30.62 -31.08 15.31
N GLU A 309 -31.95 -30.92 15.20
CA GLU A 309 -32.63 -30.77 13.90
C GLU A 309 -32.27 -29.45 13.23
N VAL A 310 -32.28 -28.33 14.00
CA VAL A 310 -31.84 -27.03 13.50
C VAL A 310 -30.38 -27.08 13.08
N LEU A 311 -29.50 -27.66 13.91
CA LEU A 311 -28.06 -27.78 13.56
C LEU A 311 -27.84 -28.61 12.31
N GLY A 312 -28.60 -29.69 12.09
CA GLY A 312 -28.57 -30.48 10.87
C GLY A 312 -28.98 -29.70 9.64
N PHE A 313 -30.05 -28.93 9.74
CA PHE A 313 -30.52 -28.05 8.66
C PHE A 313 -29.55 -26.96 8.31
N VAL A 314 -28.97 -26.31 9.34
CA VAL A 314 -27.93 -25.28 9.16
C VAL A 314 -26.71 -25.82 8.39
N MET A 315 -26.23 -27.00 8.75
CA MET A 315 -25.13 -27.66 8.05
C MET A 315 -25.44 -27.85 6.56
N GLU A 316 -26.62 -28.39 6.25
CA GLU A 316 -27.05 -28.62 4.88
C GLU A 316 -27.16 -27.29 4.09
N ARG A 317 -27.76 -26.25 4.69
CA ARG A 317 -27.91 -24.93 4.08
C ARG A 317 -26.58 -24.26 3.80
N LEU A 318 -25.62 -24.32 4.75
CA LEU A 318 -24.28 -23.78 4.60
C LEU A 318 -23.47 -24.51 3.50
N MET A 319 -23.55 -25.84 3.44
CA MET A 319 -22.89 -26.61 2.38
C MET A 319 -23.47 -26.27 1.01
N LYS A 320 -24.79 -26.16 0.87
CA LYS A 320 -25.44 -25.72 -0.38
C LYS A 320 -25.09 -24.31 -0.79
N ALA A 321 -24.83 -23.42 0.17
CA ALA A 321 -24.43 -22.03 -0.06
C ALA A 321 -22.94 -21.87 -0.39
N GLY A 322 -22.16 -22.95 -0.49
CA GLY A 322 -20.76 -22.88 -0.95
C GLY A 322 -19.71 -22.99 0.15
N ALA A 323 -20.09 -23.29 1.38
CA ALA A 323 -19.12 -23.65 2.41
C ALA A 323 -18.26 -24.85 1.94
N ARG A 324 -16.95 -24.77 2.14
CA ARG A 324 -16.02 -25.83 1.77
C ARG A 324 -16.05 -27.00 2.76
N ASP A 325 -16.35 -26.71 4.01
CA ASP A 325 -16.54 -27.70 5.08
C ASP A 325 -17.37 -27.08 6.20
N VAL A 326 -18.22 -27.89 6.83
CA VAL A 326 -19.03 -27.54 8.00
C VAL A 326 -19.00 -28.70 8.97
N HIS A 327 -18.64 -28.43 10.22
CA HIS A 327 -18.65 -29.46 11.26
C HIS A 327 -18.94 -28.89 12.63
N TYR A 328 -19.43 -29.73 13.53
CA TYR A 328 -19.71 -29.42 14.91
C TYR A 328 -18.72 -30.11 15.85
N VAL A 329 -18.26 -29.35 16.86
CA VAL A 329 -17.45 -29.90 17.96
C VAL A 329 -18.22 -29.76 19.26
N PRO A 330 -18.48 -30.87 20.00
CA PRO A 330 -19.14 -30.79 21.28
C PRO A 330 -18.25 -30.14 22.32
N VAL A 331 -18.83 -29.22 23.11
CA VAL A 331 -18.13 -28.48 24.16
C VAL A 331 -18.99 -28.26 25.36
N PHE A 332 -18.39 -27.92 26.51
CA PHE A 332 -19.14 -27.40 27.69
C PHE A 332 -18.81 -25.91 27.80
N MET A 333 -19.86 -25.09 27.84
CA MET A 333 -19.77 -23.64 28.02
C MET A 333 -19.90 -23.27 29.51
N LYS A 334 -19.83 -21.93 29.79
CA LYS A 334 -20.07 -21.38 31.12
C LYS A 334 -21.37 -21.96 31.74
N LYS A 335 -21.38 -22.11 33.05
CA LYS A 335 -22.48 -22.76 33.80
C LYS A 335 -22.69 -24.25 33.46
N ASN A 336 -21.63 -24.89 32.96
CA ASN A 336 -21.60 -26.32 32.64
C ASN A 336 -22.67 -26.77 31.62
N ARG A 337 -22.99 -25.91 30.64
CA ARG A 337 -23.99 -26.20 29.60
C ARG A 337 -23.38 -26.99 28.46
N PRO A 338 -23.94 -28.15 28.08
CA PRO A 338 -23.55 -28.81 26.82
C PRO A 338 -23.87 -27.88 25.65
N ALA A 339 -22.94 -27.80 24.70
CA ALA A 339 -23.03 -26.90 23.56
C ALA A 339 -22.26 -27.45 22.37
N TRP A 340 -22.38 -26.76 21.24
CA TRP A 340 -21.69 -27.07 20.00
C TRP A 340 -20.89 -25.87 19.54
N VAL A 341 -19.65 -26.09 19.09
CA VAL A 341 -18.93 -25.14 18.28
C VAL A 341 -19.21 -25.45 16.82
N LEU A 342 -19.94 -24.60 16.14
CA LEU A 342 -20.07 -24.64 14.70
C LEU A 342 -18.80 -24.10 14.08
N ASN A 343 -18.15 -24.91 13.23
CA ASN A 343 -17.01 -24.50 12.42
C ASN A 343 -17.41 -24.50 10.95
N VAL A 344 -17.10 -23.44 10.24
CA VAL A 344 -17.36 -23.28 8.81
C VAL A 344 -16.08 -22.85 8.11
N ILE A 345 -15.69 -23.61 7.11
CA ILE A 345 -14.55 -23.28 6.24
C ILE A 345 -15.07 -22.74 4.92
N CYS A 346 -14.64 -21.55 4.52
CA CYS A 346 -15.10 -20.92 3.29
C CYS A 346 -13.99 -20.10 2.60
N LYS A 347 -14.30 -19.58 1.43
CA LYS A 347 -13.51 -18.53 0.81
C LYS A 347 -13.91 -17.17 1.38
N GLU A 348 -13.02 -16.18 1.23
CA GLU A 348 -13.30 -14.80 1.67
C GLU A 348 -14.54 -14.22 0.99
N GLU A 349 -14.73 -14.48 -0.30
CA GLU A 349 -15.87 -14.02 -1.11
C GLU A 349 -17.22 -14.55 -0.61
N ASP A 350 -17.26 -15.70 0.06
CA ASP A 350 -18.48 -16.35 0.55
C ASP A 350 -18.80 -16.01 2.01
N MET A 351 -17.89 -15.36 2.73
CA MET A 351 -17.93 -15.20 4.18
C MET A 351 -19.19 -14.47 4.65
N GLU A 352 -19.52 -13.32 4.07
CA GLU A 352 -20.66 -12.49 4.48
C GLU A 352 -21.99 -13.23 4.30
N MET A 353 -22.16 -13.89 3.17
CA MET A 353 -23.37 -14.67 2.88
C MET A 353 -23.55 -15.83 3.88
N LEU A 354 -22.46 -16.54 4.20
CA LEU A 354 -22.50 -17.65 5.14
C LEU A 354 -22.71 -17.19 6.59
N GLN A 355 -22.17 -16.03 6.98
CA GLN A 355 -22.47 -15.41 8.29
C GLN A 355 -23.94 -15.09 8.43
N ASN A 356 -24.56 -14.54 7.40
CA ASN A 356 -26.00 -14.22 7.41
C ASN A 356 -26.84 -15.49 7.61
N ILE A 357 -26.50 -16.60 6.95
CA ILE A 357 -27.18 -17.88 7.16
C ILE A 357 -27.04 -18.35 8.63
N ILE A 358 -25.86 -18.24 9.22
CA ILE A 358 -25.65 -18.64 10.61
C ILE A 358 -26.50 -17.79 11.56
N PHE A 359 -26.55 -16.48 11.38
CA PHE A 359 -27.36 -15.58 12.20
C PHE A 359 -28.87 -15.80 12.03
N GLU A 360 -29.32 -16.10 10.81
CA GLU A 360 -30.72 -16.36 10.52
C GLU A 360 -31.23 -17.68 11.13
N GLU A 361 -30.40 -18.73 11.07
CA GLU A 361 -30.84 -20.09 11.40
C GLU A 361 -30.43 -20.56 12.80
N THR A 362 -29.60 -19.80 13.50
CA THR A 362 -29.16 -20.17 14.86
C THR A 362 -29.45 -19.06 15.86
N THR A 363 -29.29 -19.38 17.12
CA THR A 363 -29.44 -18.41 18.24
C THR A 363 -28.19 -17.61 18.51
N THR A 364 -27.09 -17.83 17.77
CA THR A 364 -25.85 -17.11 18.01
C THR A 364 -25.98 -15.63 17.69
N ILE A 365 -25.28 -14.81 18.48
CA ILE A 365 -25.23 -13.36 18.34
C ILE A 365 -23.82 -12.89 17.96
N GLY A 366 -22.88 -13.81 17.74
CA GLY A 366 -21.50 -13.46 17.42
C GLY A 366 -20.73 -14.60 16.77
N ILE A 367 -20.00 -14.27 15.71
CA ILE A 367 -19.15 -15.20 14.97
C ILE A 367 -17.73 -14.65 15.05
N ARG A 368 -16.77 -15.48 15.46
CA ARG A 368 -15.34 -15.20 15.33
C ARG A 368 -14.79 -15.86 14.10
N TYR A 369 -13.81 -15.26 13.48
CA TYR A 369 -13.16 -15.87 12.31
C TYR A 369 -11.65 -15.63 12.32
N SER A 370 -10.94 -16.46 11.57
CA SER A 370 -9.52 -16.34 11.31
C SER A 370 -9.23 -16.67 9.85
N ILE A 371 -8.27 -15.95 9.29
CA ILE A 371 -7.72 -16.21 7.96
C ILE A 371 -6.63 -17.27 8.15
N MET A 372 -6.66 -18.33 7.36
CA MET A 372 -5.73 -19.44 7.46
C MET A 372 -5.13 -19.74 6.09
N GLU A 373 -3.82 -19.90 6.06
CA GLU A 373 -3.15 -20.47 4.90
C GLU A 373 -3.22 -22.01 4.95
N ARG A 374 -3.41 -22.63 3.81
CA ARG A 374 -3.33 -24.07 3.67
C ARG A 374 -2.55 -24.47 2.43
N THR A 375 -1.87 -25.59 2.51
CA THR A 375 -1.24 -26.25 1.38
C THR A 375 -2.22 -27.28 0.81
N ILE A 376 -2.44 -27.22 -0.50
CA ILE A 376 -3.27 -28.21 -1.20
C ILE A 376 -2.46 -28.91 -2.27
N LEU A 377 -2.68 -30.20 -2.42
CA LEU A 377 -2.12 -30.94 -3.56
C LEU A 377 -2.85 -30.52 -4.83
N PRO A 378 -2.13 -30.34 -5.94
CA PRO A 378 -2.74 -30.22 -7.28
C PRO A 378 -3.67 -31.41 -7.51
N ARG A 379 -4.88 -31.10 -7.95
CA ARG A 379 -5.89 -32.15 -8.18
C ARG A 379 -6.70 -31.85 -9.42
N GLU A 380 -7.05 -32.92 -10.11
CA GLU A 380 -7.99 -32.89 -11.23
C GLU A 380 -9.11 -33.90 -11.00
N THR A 381 -10.27 -33.67 -11.60
CA THR A 381 -11.36 -34.65 -11.62
C THR A 381 -11.25 -35.46 -12.89
N ARG A 382 -11.27 -36.79 -12.74
CA ARG A 382 -11.19 -37.73 -13.84
C ARG A 382 -12.33 -38.74 -13.76
N THR A 383 -12.88 -39.17 -14.89
CA THR A 383 -13.86 -40.27 -14.95
C THR A 383 -13.09 -41.60 -15.06
N LEU A 384 -13.36 -42.51 -14.14
CA LEU A 384 -12.76 -43.86 -14.12
C LEU A 384 -13.80 -44.91 -14.49
N PRO A 385 -13.56 -45.76 -15.50
CA PRO A 385 -14.43 -46.87 -15.82
C PRO A 385 -14.27 -47.96 -14.75
N THR A 386 -15.37 -48.51 -14.29
CA THR A 386 -15.42 -49.67 -13.40
C THR A 386 -16.27 -50.78 -14.06
N PRO A 387 -16.23 -52.05 -13.56
CA PRO A 387 -17.10 -53.09 -14.08
C PRO A 387 -18.59 -52.82 -14.00
N TRP A 388 -18.99 -51.88 -13.18
CA TRP A 388 -20.39 -51.53 -12.93
C TRP A 388 -20.86 -50.20 -13.56
N GLY A 389 -19.91 -49.42 -14.06
CA GLY A 389 -20.19 -48.11 -14.64
C GLY A 389 -19.05 -47.10 -14.41
N GLU A 390 -19.26 -45.86 -14.82
CA GLU A 390 -18.27 -44.80 -14.66
C GLU A 390 -18.41 -44.13 -13.30
N VAL A 391 -17.27 -43.76 -12.69
CA VAL A 391 -17.21 -43.06 -11.42
C VAL A 391 -16.26 -41.87 -11.52
N GLN A 392 -16.64 -40.77 -10.93
CA GLN A 392 -15.77 -39.59 -10.79
C GLN A 392 -14.75 -39.84 -9.67
N VAL A 393 -13.48 -39.55 -9.97
CA VAL A 393 -12.40 -39.64 -9.02
C VAL A 393 -11.58 -38.33 -9.01
N LYS A 394 -11.12 -37.93 -7.85
CA LYS A 394 -10.08 -36.89 -7.73
C LYS A 394 -8.72 -37.55 -7.86
N VAL A 395 -7.90 -37.03 -8.73
CA VAL A 395 -6.52 -37.48 -8.93
C VAL A 395 -5.60 -36.41 -8.34
N CYS A 396 -4.83 -36.80 -7.34
CA CYS A 396 -3.80 -35.94 -6.76
C CYS A 396 -2.42 -36.51 -7.09
N THR A 397 -1.46 -35.65 -7.43
CA THR A 397 -0.09 -36.06 -7.68
C THR A 397 0.79 -35.69 -6.49
N LEU A 398 1.43 -36.69 -5.90
CA LEU A 398 2.40 -36.54 -4.82
C LEU A 398 3.71 -37.28 -5.17
N ASN A 399 4.82 -36.54 -5.19
CA ASN A 399 6.15 -37.11 -5.52
C ASN A 399 6.16 -37.86 -6.86
N GLY A 400 5.47 -37.37 -7.86
CA GLY A 400 5.38 -37.97 -9.19
C GLY A 400 4.48 -39.23 -9.27
N LYS A 401 3.76 -39.57 -8.19
CA LYS A 401 2.79 -40.66 -8.16
C LYS A 401 1.37 -40.13 -8.10
N GLU A 402 0.52 -40.61 -8.98
CA GLU A 402 -0.90 -40.33 -8.94
C GLU A 402 -1.58 -41.13 -7.83
N GLN A 403 -2.49 -40.49 -7.11
CA GLN A 403 -3.36 -41.11 -6.12
C GLN A 403 -4.82 -40.80 -6.48
N LEU A 404 -5.64 -41.85 -6.55
CA LEU A 404 -7.06 -41.72 -6.90
C LEU A 404 -7.90 -41.70 -5.63
N TYR A 405 -8.77 -40.70 -5.53
CA TYR A 405 -9.73 -40.54 -4.44
C TYR A 405 -11.15 -40.57 -5.01
N PRO A 406 -11.93 -41.65 -4.78
CA PRO A 406 -13.29 -41.77 -5.28
C PRO A 406 -14.18 -40.65 -4.75
N GLU A 407 -14.96 -40.00 -5.63
CA GLU A 407 -15.97 -39.02 -5.21
C GLU A 407 -17.16 -39.75 -4.61
N TYR A 408 -17.51 -39.34 -3.35
CA TYR A 408 -18.55 -40.01 -2.57
C TYR A 408 -19.89 -40.13 -3.31
N GLU A 409 -20.39 -39.00 -3.82
CA GLU A 409 -21.71 -38.97 -4.49
C GLU A 409 -21.73 -39.83 -5.74
N SER A 410 -20.65 -39.85 -6.52
CA SER A 410 -20.56 -40.68 -7.73
C SER A 410 -20.55 -42.17 -7.39
N VAL A 411 -19.81 -42.56 -6.35
CA VAL A 411 -19.82 -43.96 -5.87
C VAL A 411 -21.16 -44.33 -5.25
N ALA A 412 -21.77 -43.45 -4.45
CA ALA A 412 -23.05 -43.66 -3.82
C ALA A 412 -24.20 -43.80 -4.83
N GLN A 413 -24.18 -42.97 -5.89
CA GLN A 413 -25.15 -43.05 -6.97
C GLN A 413 -25.04 -44.42 -7.69
N LEU A 414 -23.81 -44.79 -8.11
CA LEU A 414 -23.58 -46.08 -8.80
C LEU A 414 -23.98 -47.29 -7.91
N SER A 415 -23.68 -47.22 -6.61
CA SER A 415 -24.07 -48.20 -5.61
C SER A 415 -25.58 -48.41 -5.56
N ARG A 416 -26.36 -47.30 -5.52
CA ARG A 416 -27.84 -47.35 -5.51
C ARG A 416 -28.42 -47.84 -6.83
N GLU A 417 -27.87 -47.40 -7.96
CA GLU A 417 -28.37 -47.78 -9.31
C GLU A 417 -28.10 -49.25 -9.66
N LYS A 418 -27.02 -49.79 -9.16
CA LYS A 418 -26.58 -51.17 -9.49
C LYS A 418 -26.82 -52.16 -8.35
N GLU A 419 -27.34 -51.71 -7.20
CA GLU A 419 -27.55 -52.48 -6.00
C GLU A 419 -26.28 -53.24 -5.50
N ILE A 420 -25.11 -52.55 -5.67
CA ILE A 420 -23.80 -53.10 -5.27
C ILE A 420 -23.34 -52.34 -4.01
N PRO A 421 -22.73 -53.04 -3.04
CA PRO A 421 -22.24 -52.40 -1.83
C PRO A 421 -21.26 -51.26 -2.14
N PHE A 422 -21.48 -50.10 -1.56
CA PHE A 422 -20.60 -48.92 -1.70
C PHE A 422 -19.12 -49.26 -1.48
N THR A 423 -18.84 -50.07 -0.45
CA THR A 423 -17.49 -50.46 -0.09
C THR A 423 -16.81 -51.33 -1.15
N GLU A 424 -17.56 -52.08 -1.97
CA GLU A 424 -17.01 -52.90 -3.05
C GLU A 424 -16.53 -51.99 -4.20
N ILE A 425 -17.36 -51.08 -4.64
CA ILE A 425 -16.97 -50.09 -5.68
C ILE A 425 -15.79 -49.25 -5.21
N TYR A 426 -15.85 -48.76 -3.97
CA TYR A 426 -14.80 -47.93 -3.37
C TYR A 426 -13.45 -48.67 -3.33
N ARG A 427 -13.44 -49.94 -2.86
CA ARG A 427 -12.23 -50.76 -2.82
C ARG A 427 -11.65 -51.03 -4.19
N TYR A 428 -12.50 -51.29 -5.18
CA TYR A 428 -12.04 -51.52 -6.56
C TYR A 428 -11.21 -50.35 -7.06
N ILE A 429 -11.69 -49.13 -6.86
CA ILE A 429 -11.01 -47.87 -7.29
C ILE A 429 -9.70 -47.70 -6.51
N VAL A 430 -9.72 -47.91 -5.20
CA VAL A 430 -8.50 -47.78 -4.37
C VAL A 430 -7.45 -48.82 -4.71
N LEU A 431 -7.84 -50.05 -5.08
CA LEU A 431 -6.91 -51.10 -5.49
C LEU A 431 -6.33 -50.84 -6.89
N ALA A 432 -7.11 -50.32 -7.82
CA ALA A 432 -6.63 -49.93 -9.13
C ALA A 432 -5.49 -48.87 -9.07
N ASN A 433 -5.37 -48.19 -7.93
CA ASN A 433 -4.30 -47.23 -7.64
C ASN A 433 -2.96 -47.90 -7.24
N LYS A 434 -2.98 -49.17 -6.83
CA LYS A 434 -1.78 -49.91 -6.36
C LYS A 434 -1.09 -50.71 -7.46
N GLU A 435 -1.74 -50.87 -8.59
CA GLU A 435 -1.21 -51.66 -9.73
C GLU A 435 -0.55 -50.76 -10.82
N LYS A 436 -0.51 -49.43 -10.61
CA LYS A 436 0.25 -48.48 -11.41
C LYS A 436 1.40 -47.89 -10.58
#